data_ceed523889659a2bc366db96ff13033e
#
_entry.id   ceed523889659a2bc366db96ff13033e
#
_cell.length_a   1.000
_cell.length_b   1.000
_cell.length_c   1.000
_cell.angle_alpha   90.00
_cell.angle_beta   90.00
_cell.angle_gamma   90.00
#
_symmetry.space_group_name_H-M   'P 1'
#
loop_
_entity.id
_entity.type
_entity.pdbx_description
1 polymer ?
#
loop_
_entity_poly.entity_id
_entity_poly.type
_entity_poly.pdbx_seq_one_letter_code
_entity_poly.pdbx_strand_id
1 'polypeptide(L)'
;MSGSALLASFRQPGFGIVWLSICLNGYSAHISTVAISWLALEFTGSPFGVGQALAIRILPRLFFSVPIGSMSDKMDRRIMLQATNFFGFGMSAVATIASMQGWFGFRGVLIVAMLVGIFDVAETTLAKSYVYDVVGPDNAVNGLALEQLANKLFGIVGGISTGFLLAVFGGVGAFAAMAVTYLSSGLLLAIIPRIAPEAGAFRDLSSAEDDGVPSASLGLWGSIRQLINTPAVLAFAIIALSAEVFAYSSEVLAPSFARDILQVNEQGLGNLVAARNAGGVVGVLLLGSLARHVRPERLLPLICVGFGIGLMAFSFSTSYLLSLALMGVVGLAWGSVDALLPAVLQQNVGDMDRGAAVGIWNLSRGFGPLGQLEIGALATIIGVAATQALNGLIFAVTVSIVMLAYRRRANQRVQ
;
A
#
# COMPACT_ATOMS: atom_id res chain seq x y z
N MET A 1 -11.22 -5.16 -23.81
CA MET A 1 -12.27 -5.75 -22.93
C MET A 1 -13.52 -4.91 -23.13
N SER A 2 -14.66 -5.53 -23.46
CA SER A 2 -15.92 -4.79 -23.56
C SER A 2 -16.28 -4.22 -22.19
N GLY A 3 -16.84 -3.01 -22.11
CA GLY A 3 -17.20 -2.36 -20.84
C GLY A 3 -18.16 -3.19 -19.97
N SER A 4 -18.81 -4.20 -20.51
CA SER A 4 -19.65 -5.16 -19.79
C SER A 4 -18.85 -6.14 -18.91
N ALA A 5 -17.58 -6.43 -19.24
CA ALA A 5 -16.73 -7.33 -18.47
C ALA A 5 -16.13 -6.64 -17.24
N LEU A 6 -15.88 -5.34 -17.31
CA LEU A 6 -15.34 -4.58 -16.16
C LEU A 6 -16.35 -4.46 -15.00
N LEU A 7 -17.63 -4.44 -15.29
CA LEU A 7 -18.70 -4.28 -14.31
C LEU A 7 -19.38 -5.62 -13.96
N ALA A 8 -18.79 -6.76 -14.32
CA ALA A 8 -19.38 -8.07 -14.11
C ALA A 8 -19.66 -8.34 -12.62
N SER A 9 -18.74 -7.96 -11.72
CA SER A 9 -18.89 -8.14 -10.27
C SER A 9 -20.08 -7.36 -9.69
N PHE A 10 -20.46 -6.21 -10.26
CA PHE A 10 -21.63 -5.45 -9.79
C PHE A 10 -22.99 -6.14 -10.08
N ARG A 11 -22.99 -7.18 -10.90
CA ARG A 11 -24.18 -8.01 -11.10
C ARG A 11 -24.45 -8.97 -9.93
N GLN A 12 -23.43 -9.20 -9.10
CA GLN A 12 -23.57 -10.06 -7.91
C GLN A 12 -24.30 -9.30 -6.79
N PRO A 13 -25.33 -9.92 -6.18
CA PRO A 13 -26.07 -9.30 -5.09
C PRO A 13 -25.14 -8.94 -3.93
N GLY A 14 -25.23 -7.71 -3.44
CA GLY A 14 -24.44 -7.22 -2.30
C GLY A 14 -23.05 -6.68 -2.65
N PHE A 15 -22.46 -7.02 -3.81
CA PHE A 15 -21.13 -6.55 -4.16
C PHE A 15 -21.02 -5.01 -4.17
N GLY A 16 -22.03 -4.30 -4.68
CA GLY A 16 -22.04 -2.84 -4.68
C GLY A 16 -21.91 -2.22 -3.28
N ILE A 17 -22.53 -2.83 -2.26
CA ILE A 17 -22.43 -2.37 -0.87
C ILE A 17 -21.03 -2.66 -0.30
N VAL A 18 -20.50 -3.86 -0.55
CA VAL A 18 -19.12 -4.23 -0.16
C VAL A 18 -18.12 -3.28 -0.81
N TRP A 19 -18.27 -3.01 -2.09
CA TRP A 19 -17.41 -2.10 -2.83
C TRP A 19 -17.48 -0.67 -2.28
N LEU A 20 -18.67 -0.18 -1.93
CA LEU A 20 -18.83 1.13 -1.29
C LEU A 20 -18.17 1.18 0.10
N SER A 21 -18.29 0.11 0.89
CA SER A 21 -17.59 -0.02 2.17
C SER A 21 -16.06 0.06 1.98
N ILE A 22 -15.51 -0.62 0.98
CA ILE A 22 -14.09 -0.55 0.61
C ILE A 22 -13.69 0.85 0.17
N CYS A 23 -14.52 1.55 -0.59
CA CYS A 23 -14.29 2.94 -0.97
C CYS A 23 -14.17 3.85 0.26
N LEU A 24 -15.07 3.72 1.23
CA LEU A 24 -15.04 4.49 2.48
C LEU A 24 -13.79 4.17 3.32
N ASN A 25 -13.41 2.91 3.41
CA ASN A 25 -12.21 2.49 4.14
C ASN A 25 -10.93 2.99 3.43
N GLY A 26 -10.86 2.90 2.10
CA GLY A 26 -9.77 3.46 1.31
C GLY A 26 -9.64 4.98 1.49
N TYR A 27 -10.77 5.69 1.52
CA TYR A 27 -10.81 7.12 1.82
C TYR A 27 -10.22 7.41 3.21
N SER A 28 -10.67 6.70 4.26
CA SER A 28 -10.15 6.82 5.62
C SER A 28 -8.65 6.49 5.73
N ALA A 29 -8.18 5.47 5.01
CA ALA A 29 -6.77 5.10 4.99
C ALA A 29 -5.88 6.24 4.47
N HIS A 30 -6.36 6.98 3.45
CA HIS A 30 -5.64 8.14 2.92
C HIS A 30 -5.74 9.37 3.84
N ILE A 31 -6.91 9.61 4.48
CA ILE A 31 -7.03 10.62 5.53
C ILE A 31 -6.01 10.35 6.63
N SER A 32 -5.97 9.13 7.13
CA SER A 32 -5.07 8.76 8.24
C SER A 32 -3.59 8.96 7.87
N THR A 33 -3.19 8.60 6.64
CA THR A 33 -1.80 8.77 6.18
C THR A 33 -1.38 10.23 6.18
N VAL A 34 -2.19 11.11 5.57
CA VAL A 34 -1.90 12.54 5.47
C VAL A 34 -1.97 13.20 6.86
N ALA A 35 -3.00 12.88 7.65
CA ALA A 35 -3.18 13.47 8.97
C ALA A 35 -2.07 13.05 9.95
N ILE A 36 -1.75 11.75 10.02
CA ILE A 36 -0.68 11.24 10.89
C ILE A 36 0.67 11.86 10.52
N SER A 37 0.99 11.94 9.23
CA SER A 37 2.26 12.48 8.77
C SER A 37 2.39 13.98 9.01
N TRP A 38 1.32 14.75 8.76
CA TRP A 38 1.30 16.19 9.01
C TRP A 38 1.38 16.52 10.51
N LEU A 39 0.50 15.90 11.32
CA LEU A 39 0.48 16.13 12.77
C LEU A 39 1.78 15.68 13.44
N ALA A 40 2.40 14.59 12.96
CA ALA A 40 3.71 14.18 13.47
C ALA A 40 4.77 15.27 13.20
N LEU A 41 4.77 15.88 12.01
CA LEU A 41 5.66 16.98 11.68
C LEU A 41 5.32 18.24 12.49
N GLU A 42 4.04 18.55 12.66
CA GLU A 42 3.58 19.72 13.41
C GLU A 42 4.02 19.65 14.89
N PHE A 43 3.84 18.49 15.55
CA PHE A 43 4.20 18.33 16.96
C PHE A 43 5.70 18.15 17.23
N THR A 44 6.46 17.62 16.25
CA THR A 44 7.90 17.35 16.46
C THR A 44 8.82 18.35 15.77
N GLY A 45 8.31 19.04 14.75
CA GLY A 45 9.14 19.88 13.86
C GLY A 45 10.17 19.09 13.05
N SER A 46 10.12 17.75 13.06
CA SER A 46 11.18 16.90 12.56
C SER A 46 10.67 15.82 11.57
N PRO A 47 11.35 15.63 10.42
CA PRO A 47 11.09 14.50 9.53
C PRO A 47 11.23 13.13 10.22
N PHE A 48 12.10 13.02 11.24
CA PHE A 48 12.24 11.79 12.01
C PHE A 48 10.97 11.44 12.78
N GLY A 49 10.26 12.44 13.34
CA GLY A 49 8.96 12.21 13.97
C GLY A 49 7.91 11.66 12.99
N VAL A 50 7.92 12.13 11.74
CA VAL A 50 7.08 11.57 10.68
C VAL A 50 7.46 10.12 10.39
N GLY A 51 8.77 9.85 10.26
CA GLY A 51 9.30 8.50 10.06
C GLY A 51 8.87 7.53 11.16
N GLN A 52 8.96 7.96 12.44
CA GLN A 52 8.50 7.17 13.58
C GLN A 52 7.00 6.86 13.50
N ALA A 53 6.16 7.85 13.22
CA ALA A 53 4.73 7.67 13.15
C ALA A 53 4.31 6.70 12.03
N LEU A 54 4.88 6.84 10.83
CA LEU A 54 4.59 5.96 9.71
C LEU A 54 5.20 4.57 9.89
N ALA A 55 6.39 4.44 10.49
CA ALA A 55 6.98 3.14 10.83
C ALA A 55 6.11 2.36 11.83
N ILE A 56 5.63 3.02 12.89
CA ILE A 56 4.73 2.43 13.88
C ILE A 56 3.41 1.99 13.23
N ARG A 57 2.90 2.73 12.25
CA ARG A 57 1.69 2.36 11.51
C ARG A 57 1.86 1.05 10.72
N ILE A 58 3.03 0.80 10.13
CA ILE A 58 3.27 -0.42 9.34
C ILE A 58 3.63 -1.62 10.23
N LEU A 59 4.21 -1.38 11.39
CA LEU A 59 4.71 -2.42 12.30
C LEU A 59 3.68 -3.53 12.62
N PRO A 60 2.37 -3.25 12.87
CA PRO A 60 1.36 -4.28 13.12
C PRO A 60 1.26 -5.33 12.03
N ARG A 61 1.59 -5.00 10.78
CA ARG A 61 1.54 -5.96 9.67
C ARG A 61 2.43 -7.18 9.89
N LEU A 62 3.58 -6.99 10.52
CA LEU A 62 4.52 -8.09 10.81
C LEU A 62 3.95 -9.12 11.80
N PHE A 63 3.12 -8.66 12.75
CA PHE A 63 2.65 -9.51 13.85
C PHE A 63 1.22 -10.00 13.64
N PHE A 64 0.36 -9.22 13.00
CA PHE A 64 -1.08 -9.48 12.93
C PHE A 64 -1.57 -10.07 11.62
N SER A 65 -0.77 -10.03 10.52
CA SER A 65 -1.22 -10.53 9.21
C SER A 65 -1.58 -12.03 9.25
N VAL A 66 -0.74 -12.85 9.85
CA VAL A 66 -0.96 -14.31 9.93
C VAL A 66 -2.11 -14.65 10.91
N PRO A 67 -2.14 -14.14 12.14
CA PRO A 67 -3.28 -14.39 13.05
C PRO A 67 -4.64 -13.96 12.47
N ILE A 68 -4.73 -12.78 11.86
CA ILE A 68 -5.97 -12.29 11.27
C ILE A 68 -6.39 -13.15 10.08
N GLY A 69 -5.44 -13.57 9.22
CA GLY A 69 -5.71 -14.51 8.13
C GLY A 69 -6.33 -15.81 8.65
N SER A 70 -5.70 -16.43 9.65
CA SER A 70 -6.20 -17.69 10.24
C SER A 70 -7.55 -17.56 10.96
N MET A 71 -7.83 -16.40 11.54
CA MET A 71 -9.15 -16.11 12.11
C MET A 71 -10.21 -15.92 11.03
N SER A 72 -9.85 -15.28 9.92
CA SER A 72 -10.72 -15.06 8.75
C SER A 72 -11.23 -16.38 8.14
N ASP A 73 -10.49 -17.47 8.28
CA ASP A 73 -10.89 -18.78 7.77
C ASP A 73 -11.88 -19.52 8.70
N LYS A 74 -11.98 -19.09 9.97
CA LYS A 74 -12.79 -19.74 11.01
C LYS A 74 -14.05 -18.96 11.39
N MET A 75 -14.10 -17.68 11.10
CA MET A 75 -15.16 -16.77 11.52
C MET A 75 -15.88 -16.16 10.31
N ASP A 76 -17.09 -15.68 10.52
CA ASP A 76 -17.83 -14.92 9.51
C ASP A 76 -17.08 -13.61 9.17
N ARG A 77 -16.52 -13.55 7.95
CA ARG A 77 -15.70 -12.44 7.45
C ARG A 77 -16.46 -11.11 7.46
N ARG A 78 -17.76 -11.15 7.21
CA ARG A 78 -18.62 -9.96 7.29
C ARG A 78 -18.67 -9.39 8.71
N ILE A 79 -18.88 -10.25 9.71
CA ILE A 79 -18.92 -9.85 11.11
C ILE A 79 -17.56 -9.31 11.54
N MET A 80 -16.49 -9.96 11.12
CA MET A 80 -15.13 -9.49 11.40
C MET A 80 -14.85 -8.11 10.77
N LEU A 81 -15.23 -7.89 9.49
CA LEU A 81 -15.11 -6.59 8.83
C LEU A 81 -15.95 -5.53 9.55
N GLN A 82 -17.15 -5.87 9.97
CA GLN A 82 -18.02 -4.99 10.72
C GLN A 82 -17.41 -4.59 12.06
N ALA A 83 -16.88 -5.55 12.81
CA ALA A 83 -16.18 -5.31 14.08
C ALA A 83 -14.92 -4.44 13.87
N THR A 84 -14.17 -4.70 12.81
CA THR A 84 -13.01 -3.88 12.43
C THR A 84 -13.42 -2.43 12.15
N ASN A 85 -14.51 -2.20 11.44
CA ASN A 85 -15.02 -0.85 11.16
C ASN A 85 -15.52 -0.13 12.44
N PHE A 86 -16.20 -0.83 13.35
CA PHE A 86 -16.59 -0.25 14.64
C PHE A 86 -15.39 0.02 15.54
N PHE A 87 -14.35 -0.80 15.49
CA PHE A 87 -13.06 -0.50 16.15
C PHE A 87 -12.45 0.78 15.56
N GLY A 88 -12.41 0.92 14.23
CA GLY A 88 -11.94 2.12 13.55
C GLY A 88 -12.74 3.37 13.93
N PHE A 89 -14.07 3.25 14.02
CA PHE A 89 -14.93 4.32 14.51
C PHE A 89 -14.58 4.73 15.95
N GLY A 90 -14.51 3.78 16.87
CA GLY A 90 -14.20 4.04 18.28
C GLY A 90 -12.84 4.73 18.45
N MET A 91 -11.82 4.21 17.79
CA MET A 91 -10.47 4.79 17.78
C MET A 91 -10.49 6.24 17.26
N SER A 92 -11.14 6.49 16.12
CA SER A 92 -11.17 7.81 15.49
C SER A 92 -12.02 8.79 16.30
N ALA A 93 -13.12 8.34 16.93
CA ALA A 93 -13.94 9.16 17.82
C ALA A 93 -13.16 9.59 19.07
N VAL A 94 -12.41 8.67 19.69
CA VAL A 94 -11.52 8.99 20.83
C VAL A 94 -10.43 9.99 20.41
N ALA A 95 -9.81 9.81 19.25
CA ALA A 95 -8.82 10.73 18.72
C ALA A 95 -9.42 12.13 18.46
N THR A 96 -10.66 12.17 17.95
CA THR A 96 -11.40 13.43 17.74
C THR A 96 -11.61 14.15 19.08
N ILE A 97 -12.14 13.45 20.09
CA ILE A 97 -12.42 14.02 21.41
C ILE A 97 -11.12 14.50 22.07
N ALA A 98 -10.05 13.69 22.03
CA ALA A 98 -8.75 14.06 22.57
C ALA A 98 -8.17 15.32 21.90
N SER A 99 -8.34 15.44 20.58
CA SER A 99 -7.93 16.61 19.82
C SER A 99 -8.74 17.86 20.18
N MET A 100 -10.06 17.72 20.38
CA MET A 100 -10.94 18.84 20.82
C MET A 100 -10.58 19.33 22.23
N GLN A 101 -10.13 18.44 23.12
CA GLN A 101 -9.75 18.77 24.49
C GLN A 101 -8.31 19.30 24.60
N GLY A 102 -7.55 19.35 23.50
CA GLY A 102 -6.14 19.73 23.51
C GLY A 102 -5.21 18.70 24.16
N TRP A 103 -5.69 17.48 24.39
CA TRP A 103 -4.88 16.38 24.96
C TRP A 103 -4.07 15.62 23.91
N PHE A 104 -4.31 15.92 22.65
CA PHE A 104 -3.68 15.23 21.54
C PHE A 104 -2.31 15.85 21.24
N GLY A 105 -1.28 15.06 21.38
CA GLY A 105 0.10 15.45 21.07
C GLY A 105 0.81 14.33 20.30
N PHE A 106 2.12 14.42 20.15
CA PHE A 106 2.89 13.43 19.39
C PHE A 106 2.68 11.99 19.88
N ARG A 107 2.58 11.76 21.20
CA ARG A 107 2.25 10.42 21.73
C ARG A 107 0.89 9.93 21.26
N GLY A 108 -0.09 10.81 21.17
CA GLY A 108 -1.41 10.51 20.60
C GLY A 108 -1.32 10.11 19.12
N VAL A 109 -0.48 10.80 18.35
CA VAL A 109 -0.21 10.45 16.93
C VAL A 109 0.36 9.03 16.84
N LEU A 110 1.33 8.65 17.68
CA LEU A 110 1.91 7.31 17.66
C LEU A 110 0.89 6.23 18.04
N ILE A 111 0.04 6.49 19.05
CA ILE A 111 -1.02 5.55 19.45
C ILE A 111 -2.03 5.37 18.30
N VAL A 112 -2.50 6.47 17.70
CA VAL A 112 -3.43 6.40 16.56
C VAL A 112 -2.76 5.70 15.38
N ALA A 113 -1.50 5.99 15.08
CA ALA A 113 -0.75 5.32 14.01
C ALA A 113 -0.70 3.79 14.21
N MET A 114 -0.43 3.33 15.43
CA MET A 114 -0.42 1.90 15.79
C MET A 114 -1.80 1.27 15.62
N LEU A 115 -2.86 1.92 16.12
CA LEU A 115 -4.24 1.41 16.03
C LEU A 115 -4.75 1.39 14.59
N VAL A 116 -4.44 2.43 13.79
CA VAL A 116 -4.70 2.45 12.34
C VAL A 116 -3.95 1.32 11.65
N GLY A 117 -2.71 1.06 12.02
CA GLY A 117 -1.94 -0.06 11.47
C GLY A 117 -2.60 -1.42 11.72
N ILE A 118 -3.13 -1.65 12.93
CA ILE A 118 -3.89 -2.87 13.24
C ILE A 118 -5.17 -2.94 12.39
N PHE A 119 -5.91 -1.83 12.28
CA PHE A 119 -7.08 -1.71 11.43
C PHE A 119 -6.75 -2.03 9.97
N ASP A 120 -5.71 -1.42 9.39
CA ASP A 120 -5.31 -1.59 7.99
C ASP A 120 -4.99 -3.05 7.65
N VAL A 121 -4.35 -3.78 8.56
CA VAL A 121 -4.05 -5.21 8.38
C VAL A 121 -5.31 -6.03 8.38
N ALA A 122 -6.20 -5.79 9.34
CA ALA A 122 -7.46 -6.53 9.46
C ALA A 122 -8.35 -6.24 8.24
N GLU A 123 -8.57 -4.97 7.92
CA GLU A 123 -9.41 -4.56 6.80
C GLU A 123 -8.90 -5.13 5.48
N THR A 124 -7.63 -4.93 5.15
CA THR A 124 -7.05 -5.39 3.87
C THR A 124 -7.16 -6.91 3.69
N THR A 125 -6.95 -7.69 4.76
CA THR A 125 -7.02 -9.15 4.73
C THR A 125 -8.46 -9.61 4.56
N LEU A 126 -9.36 -9.07 5.37
CA LEU A 126 -10.77 -9.47 5.39
C LEU A 126 -11.53 -9.00 4.15
N ALA A 127 -11.26 -7.78 3.66
CA ALA A 127 -11.94 -7.23 2.50
C ALA A 127 -11.66 -8.06 1.24
N LYS A 128 -10.41 -8.45 0.99
CA LYS A 128 -10.05 -9.29 -0.16
C LYS A 128 -10.72 -10.64 -0.11
N SER A 129 -10.71 -11.29 1.05
CA SER A 129 -11.37 -12.57 1.25
C SER A 129 -12.88 -12.47 1.09
N TYR A 130 -13.49 -11.40 1.64
CA TYR A 130 -14.93 -11.19 1.54
C TYR A 130 -15.39 -10.80 0.12
N VAL A 131 -14.59 -10.03 -0.61
CA VAL A 131 -14.83 -9.78 -2.06
C VAL A 131 -14.89 -11.09 -2.81
N TYR A 132 -13.92 -12.00 -2.57
CA TYR A 132 -13.91 -13.31 -3.21
C TYR A 132 -15.19 -14.12 -2.90
N ASP A 133 -15.62 -14.13 -1.63
CA ASP A 133 -16.84 -14.85 -1.20
C ASP A 133 -18.10 -14.29 -1.90
N VAL A 134 -18.15 -12.97 -2.11
CA VAL A 134 -19.33 -12.30 -2.69
C VAL A 134 -19.40 -12.48 -4.20
N VAL A 135 -18.27 -12.41 -4.92
CA VAL A 135 -18.26 -12.46 -6.39
C VAL A 135 -18.05 -13.85 -6.96
N GLY A 136 -17.58 -14.79 -6.14
CA GLY A 136 -17.25 -16.15 -6.55
C GLY A 136 -15.97 -16.25 -7.37
N PRO A 137 -15.47 -17.50 -7.61
CA PRO A 137 -14.19 -17.76 -8.29
C PRO A 137 -14.14 -17.19 -9.72
N ASP A 138 -15.24 -17.26 -10.47
CA ASP A 138 -15.29 -16.82 -11.86
C ASP A 138 -15.11 -15.30 -12.01
N ASN A 139 -15.51 -14.50 -11.01
CA ASN A 139 -15.43 -13.05 -11.04
C ASN A 139 -14.38 -12.49 -10.07
N ALA A 140 -13.63 -13.33 -9.36
CA ALA A 140 -12.69 -12.92 -8.31
C ALA A 140 -11.65 -11.92 -8.82
N VAL A 141 -11.05 -12.16 -9.99
CA VAL A 141 -10.06 -11.25 -10.59
C VAL A 141 -10.68 -9.88 -10.86
N ASN A 142 -11.93 -9.85 -11.35
CA ASN A 142 -12.64 -8.59 -11.60
C ASN A 142 -12.98 -7.87 -10.30
N GLY A 143 -13.48 -8.58 -9.27
CA GLY A 143 -13.80 -8.02 -7.97
C GLY A 143 -12.59 -7.41 -7.26
N LEU A 144 -11.47 -8.12 -7.24
CA LEU A 144 -10.21 -7.64 -6.67
C LEU A 144 -9.60 -6.46 -7.45
N ALA A 145 -9.76 -6.44 -8.78
CA ALA A 145 -9.33 -5.30 -9.59
C ALA A 145 -10.17 -4.04 -9.28
N LEU A 146 -11.48 -4.20 -9.08
CA LEU A 146 -12.37 -3.11 -8.66
C LEU A 146 -12.06 -2.62 -7.23
N GLU A 147 -11.67 -3.51 -6.31
CA GLU A 147 -11.19 -3.15 -4.98
C GLU A 147 -9.94 -2.28 -5.06
N GLN A 148 -8.94 -2.68 -5.85
CA GLN A 148 -7.72 -1.91 -6.05
C GLN A 148 -7.99 -0.55 -6.70
N LEU A 149 -8.91 -0.50 -7.66
CA LEU A 149 -9.32 0.74 -8.31
C LEU A 149 -10.00 1.69 -7.31
N ALA A 150 -10.87 1.17 -6.44
CA ALA A 150 -11.51 1.94 -5.38
C ALA A 150 -10.47 2.60 -4.49
N ASN A 151 -9.51 1.84 -3.98
CA ASN A 151 -8.44 2.36 -3.13
C ASN A 151 -7.67 3.52 -3.79
N LYS A 152 -7.31 3.39 -5.07
CA LYS A 152 -6.57 4.45 -5.78
C LYS A 152 -7.43 5.69 -6.04
N LEU A 153 -8.69 5.52 -6.47
CA LEU A 153 -9.60 6.64 -6.75
C LEU A 153 -9.94 7.41 -5.47
N PHE A 154 -10.28 6.70 -4.40
CA PHE A 154 -10.59 7.33 -3.11
C PHE A 154 -9.33 7.87 -2.42
N GLY A 155 -8.15 7.42 -2.81
CA GLY A 155 -6.89 8.04 -2.45
C GLY A 155 -6.70 9.45 -2.98
N ILE A 156 -7.20 9.74 -4.20
CA ILE A 156 -7.18 11.10 -4.75
C ILE A 156 -8.11 12.01 -3.94
N VAL A 157 -9.36 11.57 -3.75
CA VAL A 157 -10.36 12.33 -2.99
C VAL A 157 -9.90 12.50 -1.54
N GLY A 158 -9.36 11.44 -0.92
CA GLY A 158 -8.82 11.45 0.43
C GLY A 158 -7.68 12.44 0.61
N GLY A 159 -6.73 12.50 -0.33
CA GLY A 159 -5.63 13.48 -0.29
C GLY A 159 -6.15 14.92 -0.28
N ILE A 160 -6.99 15.29 -1.25
CA ILE A 160 -7.53 16.63 -1.39
C ILE A 160 -8.36 17.02 -0.16
N SER A 161 -9.29 16.16 0.24
CA SER A 161 -10.19 16.47 1.36
C SER A 161 -9.47 16.53 2.69
N THR A 162 -8.44 15.70 2.91
CA THR A 162 -7.67 15.73 4.16
C THR A 162 -6.90 17.03 4.29
N GLY A 163 -6.29 17.50 3.20
CA GLY A 163 -5.63 18.81 3.20
C GLY A 163 -6.59 19.92 3.62
N PHE A 164 -7.80 19.91 3.06
CA PHE A 164 -8.84 20.87 3.44
C PHE A 164 -9.30 20.73 4.90
N LEU A 165 -9.56 19.49 5.35
CA LEU A 165 -9.99 19.22 6.72
C LEU A 165 -8.94 19.65 7.75
N LEU A 166 -7.67 19.37 7.48
CA LEU A 166 -6.57 19.81 8.34
C LEU A 166 -6.42 21.33 8.37
N ALA A 167 -6.50 22.00 7.21
CA ALA A 167 -6.36 23.45 7.11
C ALA A 167 -7.48 24.21 7.82
N VAL A 168 -8.71 23.67 7.83
CA VAL A 168 -9.88 24.36 8.42
C VAL A 168 -10.17 23.94 9.85
N PHE A 169 -10.04 22.65 10.14
CA PHE A 169 -10.47 22.05 11.41
C PHE A 169 -9.32 21.36 12.18
N GLY A 170 -8.10 21.40 11.64
CA GLY A 170 -6.96 20.70 12.23
C GLY A 170 -7.16 19.19 12.31
N GLY A 171 -6.48 18.55 13.26
CA GLY A 171 -6.62 17.12 13.51
C GLY A 171 -8.03 16.67 13.86
N VAL A 172 -8.85 17.55 14.47
CA VAL A 172 -10.25 17.27 14.80
C VAL A 172 -11.05 16.92 13.55
N GLY A 173 -10.91 17.70 12.47
CA GLY A 173 -11.63 17.46 11.21
C GLY A 173 -11.23 16.16 10.55
N ALA A 174 -9.94 15.85 10.52
CA ALA A 174 -9.44 14.61 9.93
C ALA A 174 -9.94 13.37 10.68
N PHE A 175 -9.82 13.34 12.01
CA PHE A 175 -10.27 12.20 12.82
C PHE A 175 -11.79 12.07 12.85
N ALA A 176 -12.55 13.18 12.86
CA ALA A 176 -14.01 13.15 12.76
C ALA A 176 -14.48 12.57 11.42
N ALA A 177 -13.84 12.95 10.30
CA ALA A 177 -14.14 12.38 9.00
C ALA A 177 -13.85 10.88 8.95
N MET A 178 -12.73 10.42 9.54
CA MET A 178 -12.44 8.98 9.68
C MET A 178 -13.52 8.27 10.51
N ALA A 179 -13.96 8.86 11.63
CA ALA A 179 -15.01 8.27 12.46
C ALA A 179 -16.32 8.10 11.67
N VAL A 180 -16.76 9.14 10.95
CA VAL A 180 -17.97 9.08 10.14
C VAL A 180 -17.89 8.02 9.06
N THR A 181 -16.75 7.93 8.36
CA THR A 181 -16.56 6.95 7.27
C THR A 181 -16.50 5.51 7.79
N TYR A 182 -15.80 5.25 8.88
CA TYR A 182 -15.77 3.92 9.49
C TYR A 182 -17.15 3.50 10.05
N LEU A 183 -17.86 4.42 10.70
CA LEU A 183 -19.23 4.15 11.15
C LEU A 183 -20.14 3.82 9.97
N SER A 184 -20.09 4.63 8.91
CA SER A 184 -20.88 4.42 7.69
C SER A 184 -20.57 3.09 7.03
N SER A 185 -19.28 2.73 6.92
CA SER A 185 -18.82 1.45 6.37
C SER A 185 -19.33 0.26 7.21
N GLY A 186 -19.21 0.34 8.55
CA GLY A 186 -19.73 -0.70 9.44
C GLY A 186 -21.25 -0.89 9.35
N LEU A 187 -22.02 0.21 9.24
CA LEU A 187 -23.45 0.17 9.06
C LEU A 187 -23.87 -0.38 7.69
N LEU A 188 -23.16 -0.02 6.61
CA LEU A 188 -23.39 -0.58 5.27
C LEU A 188 -23.22 -2.09 5.26
N LEU A 189 -22.17 -2.61 5.91
CA LEU A 189 -21.98 -4.05 6.03
C LEU A 189 -23.09 -4.74 6.83
N ALA A 190 -23.79 -4.03 7.75
CA ALA A 190 -24.90 -4.58 8.50
C ALA A 190 -26.13 -4.86 7.62
N ILE A 191 -26.31 -4.11 6.53
CA ILE A 191 -27.47 -4.21 5.64
C ILE A 191 -27.35 -5.41 4.69
N ILE A 192 -26.14 -5.89 4.41
CA ILE A 192 -25.93 -7.03 3.51
C ILE A 192 -26.55 -8.29 4.13
N PRO A 193 -27.41 -9.04 3.40
CA PRO A 193 -27.87 -10.35 3.86
C PRO A 193 -26.68 -11.26 4.13
N ARG A 194 -26.81 -12.15 5.12
CA ARG A 194 -25.80 -13.19 5.35
C ARG A 194 -25.67 -14.02 4.08
N ILE A 195 -24.59 -13.84 3.36
CA ILE A 195 -24.18 -14.77 2.32
C ILE A 195 -23.61 -15.94 3.10
N ALA A 196 -24.30 -17.08 3.08
CA ALA A 196 -23.77 -18.30 3.65
C ALA A 196 -22.43 -18.53 2.93
N PRO A 197 -21.28 -18.60 3.62
CA PRO A 197 -20.08 -19.02 2.97
C PRO A 197 -20.39 -20.38 2.36
N GLU A 198 -20.22 -20.55 1.07
CA GLU A 198 -19.98 -21.88 0.53
C GLU A 198 -18.70 -22.34 1.22
N ALA A 199 -18.91 -23.05 2.33
CA ALA A 199 -17.85 -23.54 3.17
C ALA A 199 -17.02 -24.52 2.33
N GLY A 200 -16.00 -24.06 1.66
CA GLY A 200 -15.18 -24.86 0.79
C GLY A 200 -14.45 -24.12 -0.31
N ALA A 201 -15.01 -23.04 -0.88
CA ALA A 201 -14.45 -22.44 -2.10
C ALA A 201 -13.01 -21.90 -1.93
N PHE A 202 -12.64 -21.46 -0.73
CA PHE A 202 -11.24 -21.07 -0.43
C PHE A 202 -10.43 -22.28 0.08
N ARG A 203 -11.14 -23.28 0.64
CA ARG A 203 -10.54 -24.54 1.07
C ARG A 203 -10.10 -25.38 -0.12
N ASP A 204 -10.85 -25.34 -1.24
CA ASP A 204 -10.49 -26.08 -2.46
C ASP A 204 -9.24 -25.52 -3.15
N LEU A 205 -8.92 -24.22 -3.01
CA LEU A 205 -7.62 -23.71 -3.48
C LEU A 205 -6.47 -24.02 -2.52
N SER A 206 -6.74 -24.22 -1.23
CA SER A 206 -5.74 -24.65 -0.25
C SER A 206 -5.73 -26.17 -0.08
N SER A 207 -6.83 -26.87 -0.37
CA SER A 207 -6.94 -28.33 -0.31
C SER A 207 -6.69 -29.02 -1.65
N ALA A 208 -6.71 -28.32 -2.77
CA ALA A 208 -6.09 -28.78 -4.00
C ALA A 208 -4.55 -28.95 -3.88
N GLU A 209 -3.97 -28.38 -2.81
CA GLU A 209 -2.58 -28.64 -2.41
C GLU A 209 -2.41 -29.91 -1.55
N ASP A 210 -3.49 -30.53 -1.05
CA ASP A 210 -3.39 -31.67 -0.10
C ASP A 210 -3.64 -33.05 -0.75
N ASP A 211 -4.15 -33.10 -1.99
CA ASP A 211 -4.31 -34.35 -2.73
C ASP A 211 -3.05 -34.70 -3.54
N GLY A 212 -2.06 -35.20 -2.84
CA GLY A 212 -1.05 -36.07 -3.45
C GLY A 212 0.26 -35.43 -3.90
N VAL A 213 0.69 -34.31 -3.32
CA VAL A 213 2.04 -33.78 -3.59
C VAL A 213 2.97 -34.00 -2.38
N PRO A 214 4.08 -34.75 -2.54
CA PRO A 214 5.07 -34.92 -1.48
C PRO A 214 5.95 -33.65 -1.42
N SER A 215 5.52 -32.59 -0.77
CA SER A 215 6.34 -31.40 -0.55
C SER A 215 6.15 -30.72 0.80
N ALA A 216 5.79 -31.50 1.83
CA ALA A 216 5.82 -31.04 3.21
C ALA A 216 7.22 -31.13 3.85
N SER A 217 8.30 -31.35 3.10
CA SER A 217 9.65 -31.52 3.68
C SER A 217 10.40 -30.20 3.92
N LEU A 218 10.02 -29.13 3.27
CA LEU A 218 10.61 -27.81 3.50
C LEU A 218 9.47 -26.86 3.90
N GLY A 219 9.36 -26.51 5.18
CA GLY A 219 8.41 -25.46 5.61
C GLY A 219 8.61 -24.17 4.82
N LEU A 220 7.68 -23.20 4.93
CA LEU A 220 7.68 -21.90 4.20
C LEU A 220 9.09 -21.27 4.10
N TRP A 221 9.88 -21.34 5.16
CA TRP A 221 11.27 -20.88 5.20
C TRP A 221 12.21 -21.67 4.28
N GLY A 222 11.99 -22.98 4.15
CA GLY A 222 12.74 -23.82 3.22
C GLY A 222 12.47 -23.45 1.76
N SER A 223 11.21 -23.26 1.40
CA SER A 223 10.79 -22.82 0.07
C SER A 223 11.35 -21.43 -0.25
N ILE A 224 11.25 -20.46 0.66
CA ILE A 224 11.85 -19.13 0.50
C ILE A 224 13.36 -19.24 0.29
N ARG A 225 14.06 -20.06 1.08
CA ARG A 225 15.51 -20.26 0.96
C ARG A 225 15.89 -20.87 -0.39
N GLN A 226 15.11 -21.83 -0.89
CA GLN A 226 15.31 -22.43 -2.20
C GLN A 226 15.08 -21.43 -3.33
N LEU A 227 14.02 -20.62 -3.24
CA LEU A 227 13.70 -19.61 -4.24
C LEU A 227 14.72 -18.48 -4.32
N ILE A 228 15.28 -18.04 -3.19
CA ILE A 228 16.36 -17.03 -3.15
C ILE A 228 17.61 -17.52 -3.90
N ASN A 229 17.84 -18.82 -3.99
CA ASN A 229 18.93 -19.39 -4.80
C ASN A 229 18.66 -19.28 -6.33
N THR A 230 17.44 -18.97 -6.74
CA THR A 230 17.10 -18.71 -8.14
C THR A 230 17.52 -17.27 -8.50
N PRO A 231 18.45 -17.07 -9.47
CA PRO A 231 19.00 -15.75 -9.74
C PRO A 231 17.97 -14.68 -10.12
N ALA A 232 16.89 -15.07 -10.81
CA ALA A 232 15.78 -14.16 -11.14
C ALA A 232 15.04 -13.71 -9.88
N VAL A 233 14.64 -14.67 -9.03
CA VAL A 233 13.91 -14.39 -7.80
C VAL A 233 14.73 -13.52 -6.86
N LEU A 234 16.02 -13.84 -6.70
CA LEU A 234 16.94 -13.03 -5.89
C LEU A 234 17.05 -11.59 -6.41
N ALA A 235 17.20 -11.42 -7.74
CA ALA A 235 17.30 -10.09 -8.34
C ALA A 235 16.02 -9.25 -8.07
N PHE A 236 14.84 -9.82 -8.30
CA PHE A 236 13.58 -9.11 -8.07
C PHE A 236 13.26 -8.93 -6.58
N ALA A 237 13.70 -9.83 -5.70
CA ALA A 237 13.59 -9.66 -4.24
C ALA A 237 14.46 -8.49 -3.74
N ILE A 238 15.68 -8.35 -4.25
CA ILE A 238 16.53 -7.18 -3.92
C ILE A 238 15.92 -5.89 -4.43
N ILE A 239 15.33 -5.89 -5.64
CA ILE A 239 14.62 -4.73 -6.17
C ILE A 239 13.41 -4.40 -5.28
N ALA A 240 12.63 -5.41 -4.83
CA ALA A 240 11.51 -5.23 -3.94
C ALA A 240 11.93 -4.59 -2.60
N LEU A 241 12.96 -5.14 -1.99
CA LEU A 241 13.51 -4.63 -0.74
C LEU A 241 14.03 -3.19 -0.89
N SER A 242 14.78 -2.91 -1.97
CA SER A 242 15.29 -1.58 -2.22
C SER A 242 14.19 -0.56 -2.53
N ALA A 243 13.09 -0.98 -3.17
CA ALA A 243 11.93 -0.13 -3.39
C ALA A 243 11.25 0.26 -2.08
N GLU A 244 11.07 -0.69 -1.15
CA GLU A 244 10.46 -0.41 0.16
C GLU A 244 11.33 0.53 1.00
N VAL A 245 12.65 0.30 1.03
CA VAL A 245 13.56 1.07 1.87
C VAL A 245 13.83 2.47 1.29
N PHE A 246 14.08 2.59 -0.01
CA PHE A 246 14.59 3.84 -0.59
C PHE A 246 13.57 4.61 -1.44
N ALA A 247 12.56 3.93 -2.00
CA ALA A 247 11.60 4.60 -2.88
C ALA A 247 10.28 4.88 -2.18
N TYR A 248 9.63 3.86 -1.60
CA TYR A 248 8.33 4.02 -0.95
C TYR A 248 8.41 4.79 0.37
N SER A 249 9.54 4.72 1.08
CA SER A 249 9.81 5.54 2.28
C SER A 249 9.81 7.05 2.02
N SER A 250 9.94 7.49 0.76
CA SER A 250 9.85 8.90 0.35
C SER A 250 8.58 9.62 0.82
N GLU A 251 7.53 8.87 1.15
CA GLU A 251 6.30 9.39 1.73
C GLU A 251 6.52 10.14 3.06
N VAL A 252 7.52 9.73 3.85
CA VAL A 252 7.91 10.38 5.11
C VAL A 252 8.31 11.83 4.90
N LEU A 253 8.92 12.16 3.77
CA LEU A 253 9.44 13.50 3.48
C LEU A 253 8.37 14.45 2.91
N ALA A 254 7.24 13.94 2.44
CA ALA A 254 6.21 14.73 1.78
C ALA A 254 5.69 15.93 2.63
N PRO A 255 5.40 15.78 3.94
CA PRO A 255 4.99 16.90 4.78
C PRO A 255 6.09 17.97 4.93
N SER A 256 7.33 17.55 5.14
CA SER A 256 8.47 18.47 5.27
C SER A 256 8.77 19.16 3.94
N PHE A 257 8.62 18.48 2.81
CA PHE A 257 8.70 19.09 1.49
C PHE A 257 7.66 20.17 1.30
N ALA A 258 6.39 19.87 1.64
CA ALA A 258 5.29 20.81 1.53
C ALA A 258 5.53 22.06 2.39
N ARG A 259 5.85 21.87 3.69
CA ARG A 259 6.00 22.94 4.66
C ARG A 259 7.29 23.74 4.48
N ASP A 260 8.43 23.05 4.38
CA ASP A 260 9.75 23.68 4.55
C ASP A 260 10.38 24.12 3.22
N ILE A 261 10.08 23.43 2.11
CA ILE A 261 10.67 23.70 0.79
C ILE A 261 9.68 24.45 -0.10
N LEU A 262 8.46 23.92 -0.24
CA LEU A 262 7.44 24.53 -1.11
C LEU A 262 6.66 25.65 -0.41
N GLN A 263 6.78 25.76 0.93
CA GLN A 263 6.11 26.75 1.77
C GLN A 263 4.59 26.77 1.57
N VAL A 264 4.00 25.57 1.42
CA VAL A 264 2.56 25.37 1.30
C VAL A 264 2.01 24.73 2.57
N ASN A 265 0.71 24.97 2.81
CA ASN A 265 -0.02 24.47 3.96
C ASN A 265 -0.46 23.00 3.77
N GLU A 266 -1.32 22.53 4.67
CA GLU A 266 -1.91 21.18 4.68
C GLU A 266 -2.61 20.85 3.37
N GLN A 267 -3.31 21.83 2.79
CA GLN A 267 -3.97 21.67 1.49
C GLN A 267 -2.96 21.38 0.38
N GLY A 268 -1.79 22.05 0.43
CA GLY A 268 -0.69 21.79 -0.51
C GLY A 268 -0.17 20.37 -0.41
N LEU A 269 0.01 19.84 0.81
CA LEU A 269 0.37 18.43 1.02
C LEU A 269 -0.70 17.49 0.47
N GLY A 270 -1.97 17.75 0.79
CA GLY A 270 -3.10 16.95 0.30
C GLY A 270 -3.13 16.85 -1.23
N ASN A 271 -2.87 17.96 -1.91
CA ASN A 271 -2.81 18.00 -3.38
C ASN A 271 -1.61 17.23 -3.94
N LEU A 272 -0.43 17.28 -3.29
CA LEU A 272 0.74 16.45 -3.68
C LEU A 272 0.43 14.96 -3.58
N VAL A 273 -0.21 14.53 -2.49
CA VAL A 273 -0.63 13.13 -2.31
C VAL A 273 -1.69 12.74 -3.35
N ALA A 274 -2.64 13.62 -3.65
CA ALA A 274 -3.64 13.40 -4.68
C ALA A 274 -3.02 13.28 -6.09
N ALA A 275 -2.05 14.15 -6.43
CA ALA A 275 -1.31 14.08 -7.68
C ALA A 275 -0.55 12.75 -7.82
N ARG A 276 0.10 12.29 -6.75
CA ARG A 276 0.75 10.98 -6.71
C ARG A 276 -0.25 9.84 -6.96
N ASN A 277 -1.38 9.84 -6.28
CA ASN A 277 -2.41 8.80 -6.45
C ASN A 277 -3.00 8.82 -7.87
N ALA A 278 -3.25 10.00 -8.44
CA ALA A 278 -3.70 10.16 -9.81
C ALA A 278 -2.69 9.60 -10.82
N GLY A 279 -1.40 9.92 -10.62
CA GLY A 279 -0.31 9.31 -11.37
C GLY A 279 -0.31 7.79 -11.27
N GLY A 280 -0.53 7.24 -10.06
CA GLY A 280 -0.61 5.81 -9.82
C GLY A 280 -1.73 5.13 -10.61
N VAL A 281 -2.92 5.74 -10.69
CA VAL A 281 -4.03 5.26 -11.53
C VAL A 281 -3.59 5.22 -13.01
N VAL A 282 -3.02 6.31 -13.51
CA VAL A 282 -2.53 6.39 -14.89
C VAL A 282 -1.46 5.34 -15.16
N GLY A 283 -0.53 5.13 -14.21
CA GLY A 283 0.53 4.13 -14.32
C GLY A 283 -0.01 2.71 -14.49
N VAL A 284 -0.96 2.30 -13.66
CA VAL A 284 -1.60 0.98 -13.74
C VAL A 284 -2.37 0.81 -15.05
N LEU A 285 -3.08 1.84 -15.52
CA LEU A 285 -3.82 1.79 -16.78
C LEU A 285 -2.88 1.69 -17.99
N LEU A 286 -1.81 2.48 -18.03
CA LEU A 286 -0.79 2.41 -19.08
C LEU A 286 -0.08 1.06 -19.08
N LEU A 287 0.18 0.50 -17.91
CA LEU A 287 0.78 -0.81 -17.76
C LEU A 287 -0.05 -1.90 -18.43
N GLY A 288 -1.38 -1.86 -18.29
CA GLY A 288 -2.30 -2.81 -18.93
C GLY A 288 -2.20 -2.81 -20.46
N SER A 289 -1.80 -1.68 -21.08
CA SER A 289 -1.56 -1.58 -22.53
C SER A 289 -0.12 -1.98 -22.88
N LEU A 290 0.87 -1.54 -22.13
CA LEU A 290 2.30 -1.79 -22.39
C LEU A 290 2.70 -3.25 -22.20
N ALA A 291 2.14 -3.93 -21.19
CA ALA A 291 2.43 -5.33 -20.87
C ALA A 291 2.01 -6.30 -21.99
N ARG A 292 1.19 -5.86 -22.95
CA ARG A 292 0.85 -6.64 -24.16
C ARG A 292 1.99 -6.66 -25.19
N HIS A 293 2.86 -5.65 -25.19
CA HIS A 293 3.89 -5.44 -26.20
C HIS A 293 5.31 -5.66 -25.66
N VAL A 294 5.51 -5.48 -24.36
CA VAL A 294 6.82 -5.58 -23.70
C VAL A 294 6.75 -6.56 -22.53
N ARG A 295 7.73 -7.45 -22.44
CA ARG A 295 7.80 -8.42 -21.33
C ARG A 295 7.93 -7.69 -19.98
N PRO A 296 7.13 -8.03 -18.98
CA PRO A 296 7.15 -7.40 -17.64
C PRO A 296 8.54 -7.34 -17.01
N GLU A 297 9.35 -8.37 -17.20
CA GLU A 297 10.73 -8.46 -16.69
C GLU A 297 11.69 -7.40 -17.26
N ARG A 298 11.42 -6.88 -18.47
CA ARG A 298 12.19 -5.79 -19.09
C ARG A 298 11.64 -4.43 -18.71
N LEU A 299 10.33 -4.35 -18.51
CA LEU A 299 9.63 -3.11 -18.21
C LEU A 299 9.86 -2.66 -16.77
N LEU A 300 9.82 -3.61 -15.82
CA LEU A 300 9.95 -3.33 -14.38
C LEU A 300 11.24 -2.56 -14.03
N PRO A 301 12.46 -3.00 -14.44
CA PRO A 301 13.68 -2.25 -14.11
C PRO A 301 13.71 -0.84 -14.71
N LEU A 302 13.16 -0.67 -15.91
CA LEU A 302 13.10 0.65 -16.55
C LEU A 302 12.21 1.61 -15.75
N ILE A 303 11.05 1.12 -15.29
CA ILE A 303 10.13 1.90 -14.45
C ILE A 303 10.77 2.18 -13.10
N CYS A 304 11.47 1.21 -12.48
CA CYS A 304 12.16 1.41 -11.21
C CYS A 304 13.25 2.48 -11.29
N VAL A 305 14.07 2.46 -12.35
CA VAL A 305 15.09 3.51 -12.58
C VAL A 305 14.41 4.87 -12.81
N GLY A 306 13.33 4.90 -13.62
CA GLY A 306 12.53 6.11 -13.83
C GLY A 306 11.93 6.64 -12.52
N PHE A 307 11.51 5.74 -11.60
CA PHE A 307 11.01 6.11 -10.28
C PHE A 307 12.11 6.81 -9.45
N GLY A 308 13.32 6.22 -9.37
CA GLY A 308 14.45 6.86 -8.69
C GLY A 308 14.82 8.21 -9.27
N ILE A 309 14.85 8.34 -10.60
CA ILE A 309 15.10 9.62 -11.30
C ILE A 309 13.96 10.62 -11.00
N GLY A 310 12.71 10.18 -10.98
CA GLY A 310 11.57 11.03 -10.63
C GLY A 310 11.66 11.57 -9.21
N LEU A 311 12.08 10.74 -8.23
CA LEU A 311 12.33 11.17 -6.86
C LEU A 311 13.48 12.19 -6.78
N MET A 312 14.56 11.98 -7.53
CA MET A 312 15.64 12.95 -7.63
C MET A 312 15.17 14.27 -8.25
N ALA A 313 14.43 14.22 -9.34
CA ALA A 313 13.89 15.42 -9.99
C ALA A 313 12.97 16.20 -9.04
N PHE A 314 12.10 15.49 -8.30
CA PHE A 314 11.25 16.10 -7.29
C PHE A 314 12.05 16.78 -6.17
N SER A 315 13.19 16.21 -5.76
CA SER A 315 14.02 16.77 -4.70
C SER A 315 14.60 18.16 -5.01
N PHE A 316 14.80 18.48 -6.29
CA PHE A 316 15.29 19.77 -6.75
C PHE A 316 14.19 20.78 -7.07
N SER A 317 12.92 20.38 -6.96
CA SER A 317 11.79 21.27 -7.29
C SER A 317 11.50 22.23 -6.14
N THR A 318 11.52 23.52 -6.44
CA THR A 318 11.10 24.61 -5.55
C THR A 318 9.78 25.26 -6.00
N SER A 319 9.25 24.88 -7.15
CA SER A 319 7.96 25.33 -7.67
C SER A 319 6.87 24.34 -7.32
N TYR A 320 5.80 24.81 -6.68
CA TYR A 320 4.67 23.96 -6.30
C TYR A 320 4.00 23.28 -7.50
N LEU A 321 3.79 24.02 -8.60
CA LEU A 321 3.17 23.44 -9.81
C LEU A 321 4.04 22.37 -10.45
N LEU A 322 5.36 22.60 -10.53
CA LEU A 322 6.31 21.58 -11.01
C LEU A 322 6.32 20.37 -10.08
N SER A 323 6.30 20.59 -8.77
CA SER A 323 6.24 19.52 -7.77
C SER A 323 4.98 18.66 -7.90
N LEU A 324 3.81 19.26 -8.19
CA LEU A 324 2.58 18.51 -8.48
C LEU A 324 2.75 17.61 -9.72
N ALA A 325 3.31 18.14 -10.80
CA ALA A 325 3.56 17.36 -12.02
C ALA A 325 4.56 16.21 -11.77
N LEU A 326 5.65 16.48 -11.06
CA LEU A 326 6.67 15.48 -10.70
C LEU A 326 6.11 14.42 -9.76
N MET A 327 5.26 14.79 -8.79
CA MET A 327 4.55 13.82 -7.94
C MET A 327 3.59 12.94 -8.75
N GLY A 328 2.97 13.46 -9.80
CA GLY A 328 2.22 12.66 -10.76
C GLY A 328 3.09 11.62 -11.47
N VAL A 329 4.29 12.01 -11.92
CA VAL A 329 5.27 11.09 -12.55
C VAL A 329 5.77 10.05 -11.55
N VAL A 330 6.12 10.47 -10.34
CA VAL A 330 6.52 9.58 -9.23
C VAL A 330 5.38 8.58 -8.94
N GLY A 331 4.15 9.06 -8.87
CA GLY A 331 2.97 8.23 -8.67
C GLY A 331 2.75 7.20 -9.77
N LEU A 332 2.95 7.60 -11.04
CA LEU A 332 2.87 6.69 -12.18
C LEU A 332 3.85 5.53 -12.03
N ALA A 333 5.10 5.82 -11.69
CA ALA A 333 6.12 4.80 -11.44
C ALA A 333 5.77 3.94 -10.22
N TRP A 334 5.37 4.57 -9.10
CA TRP A 334 4.95 3.89 -7.87
C TRP A 334 3.86 2.85 -8.13
N GLY A 335 2.74 3.25 -8.74
CA GLY A 335 1.62 2.36 -9.03
C GLY A 335 2.00 1.22 -9.99
N SER A 336 2.86 1.52 -10.96
CA SER A 336 3.36 0.52 -11.91
C SER A 336 4.26 -0.51 -11.25
N VAL A 337 5.18 -0.09 -10.37
CA VAL A 337 6.07 -1.00 -9.63
C VAL A 337 5.26 -1.87 -8.66
N ASP A 338 4.30 -1.29 -7.93
CA ASP A 338 3.43 -1.99 -6.99
C ASP A 338 2.60 -3.11 -7.66
N ALA A 339 2.21 -2.92 -8.93
CA ALA A 339 1.50 -3.92 -9.71
C ALA A 339 2.44 -4.96 -10.38
N LEU A 340 3.58 -4.51 -10.95
CA LEU A 340 4.48 -5.37 -11.71
C LEU A 340 5.33 -6.30 -10.86
N LEU A 341 5.83 -5.80 -9.74
CA LEU A 341 6.86 -6.50 -8.97
C LEU A 341 6.36 -7.85 -8.42
N PRO A 342 5.17 -7.95 -7.77
CA PRO A 342 4.62 -9.24 -7.37
C PRO A 342 4.31 -10.14 -8.57
N ALA A 343 3.85 -9.58 -9.69
CA ALA A 343 3.57 -10.35 -10.90
C ALA A 343 4.84 -10.95 -11.50
N VAL A 344 5.91 -10.18 -11.59
CA VAL A 344 7.21 -10.66 -12.10
C VAL A 344 7.81 -11.72 -11.18
N LEU A 345 7.72 -11.55 -9.86
CA LEU A 345 8.15 -12.58 -8.90
C LEU A 345 7.42 -13.90 -9.15
N GLN A 346 6.10 -13.86 -9.28
CA GLN A 346 5.28 -15.07 -9.52
C GLN A 346 5.54 -15.72 -10.88
N GLN A 347 5.85 -14.94 -11.93
CA GLN A 347 6.15 -15.47 -13.26
C GLN A 347 7.51 -16.18 -13.35
N ASN A 348 8.44 -15.89 -12.42
CA ASN A 348 9.78 -16.47 -12.40
C ASN A 348 9.92 -17.70 -11.50
N VAL A 349 8.81 -18.24 -11.02
CA VAL A 349 8.75 -19.48 -10.22
C VAL A 349 7.76 -20.46 -10.82
N GLY A 350 7.89 -21.75 -10.49
CA GLY A 350 6.91 -22.77 -10.86
C GLY A 350 5.56 -22.54 -10.18
N ASP A 351 4.52 -23.15 -10.70
CA ASP A 351 3.15 -22.98 -10.19
C ASP A 351 3.02 -23.31 -8.70
N MET A 352 3.76 -24.30 -8.23
CA MET A 352 3.81 -24.74 -6.82
C MET A 352 4.49 -23.73 -5.89
N ASP A 353 5.36 -22.86 -6.42
CA ASP A 353 6.15 -21.91 -5.63
C ASP A 353 5.57 -20.48 -5.66
N ARG A 354 4.45 -20.25 -6.34
CA ARG A 354 3.82 -18.90 -6.45
C ARG A 354 3.47 -18.32 -5.07
N GLY A 355 3.00 -19.15 -4.15
CA GLY A 355 2.74 -18.73 -2.77
C GLY A 355 3.99 -18.22 -2.05
N ALA A 356 5.12 -18.90 -2.23
CA ALA A 356 6.39 -18.49 -1.65
C ALA A 356 6.94 -17.20 -2.31
N ALA A 357 6.70 -16.98 -3.61
CA ALA A 357 7.04 -15.71 -4.28
C ALA A 357 6.23 -14.52 -3.73
N VAL A 358 4.93 -14.71 -3.45
CA VAL A 358 4.11 -13.72 -2.73
C VAL A 358 4.63 -13.50 -1.32
N GLY A 359 5.09 -14.57 -0.64
CA GLY A 359 5.76 -14.50 0.67
C GLY A 359 7.00 -13.61 0.64
N ILE A 360 7.85 -13.72 -0.38
CA ILE A 360 9.03 -12.86 -0.58
C ILE A 360 8.62 -11.39 -0.75
N TRP A 361 7.59 -11.12 -1.54
CA TRP A 361 7.05 -9.78 -1.69
C TRP A 361 6.54 -9.20 -0.37
N ASN A 362 5.75 -9.96 0.38
CA ASN A 362 5.23 -9.53 1.68
C ASN A 362 6.35 -9.31 2.71
N LEU A 363 7.37 -10.19 2.70
CA LEU A 363 8.56 -10.04 3.54
C LEU A 363 9.31 -8.74 3.21
N SER A 364 9.49 -8.40 1.93
CA SER A 364 10.12 -7.14 1.52
C SER A 364 9.35 -5.93 2.08
N ARG A 365 8.02 -5.95 2.03
CA ARG A 365 7.18 -4.89 2.64
C ARG A 365 7.32 -4.79 4.15
N GLY A 366 7.67 -5.88 4.83
CA GLY A 366 8.00 -5.88 6.26
C GLY A 366 9.20 -5.01 6.63
N PHE A 367 10.07 -4.69 5.68
CA PHE A 367 11.21 -3.79 5.87
C PHE A 367 10.85 -2.29 5.71
N GLY A 368 9.61 -1.96 5.32
CA GLY A 368 9.13 -0.58 5.21
C GLY A 368 9.42 0.29 6.44
N PRO A 369 9.18 -0.17 7.68
CA PRO A 369 9.51 0.60 8.88
C PRO A 369 10.96 1.03 8.98
N LEU A 370 11.90 0.18 8.53
CA LEU A 370 13.33 0.54 8.52
C LEU A 370 13.62 1.68 7.54
N GLY A 371 13.04 1.63 6.33
CA GLY A 371 13.19 2.70 5.35
C GLY A 371 12.57 4.01 5.85
N GLN A 372 11.43 3.96 6.53
CA GLN A 372 10.78 5.15 7.07
C GLN A 372 11.58 5.79 8.20
N LEU A 373 12.19 4.99 9.07
CA LEU A 373 13.07 5.49 10.13
C LEU A 373 14.39 6.02 9.55
N GLU A 374 14.99 5.30 8.59
CA GLU A 374 16.22 5.70 7.92
C GLU A 374 16.06 7.05 7.23
N ILE A 375 15.06 7.20 6.36
CA ILE A 375 14.86 8.43 5.58
C ILE A 375 14.52 9.61 6.48
N GLY A 376 13.72 9.39 7.54
CA GLY A 376 13.40 10.42 8.53
C GLY A 376 14.62 10.86 9.32
N ALA A 377 15.46 9.92 9.78
CA ALA A 377 16.70 10.21 10.49
C ALA A 377 17.71 10.94 9.58
N LEU A 378 17.89 10.44 8.37
CA LEU A 378 18.83 11.03 7.41
C LEU A 378 18.43 12.46 7.04
N ALA A 379 17.11 12.71 6.88
CA ALA A 379 16.60 14.06 6.58
C ALA A 379 16.85 15.07 7.71
N THR A 380 16.95 14.63 8.95
CA THR A 380 17.34 15.52 10.05
C THR A 380 18.82 15.91 10.03
N ILE A 381 19.67 15.11 9.37
CA ILE A 381 21.13 15.31 9.34
C ILE A 381 21.55 16.11 8.10
N ILE A 382 21.11 15.67 6.92
CA ILE A 382 21.54 16.25 5.63
C ILE A 382 20.46 17.08 4.92
N GLY A 383 19.28 17.17 5.54
CA GLY A 383 18.14 17.91 5.00
C GLY A 383 17.25 17.08 4.06
N VAL A 384 16.00 17.54 3.89
CA VAL A 384 14.92 16.82 3.20
C VAL A 384 15.24 16.59 1.72
N ALA A 385 15.67 17.63 1.00
CA ALA A 385 15.97 17.55 -0.43
C ALA A 385 17.17 16.63 -0.73
N ALA A 386 18.25 16.76 0.03
CA ALA A 386 19.44 15.92 -0.16
C ALA A 386 19.14 14.45 0.13
N THR A 387 18.37 14.17 1.19
CA THR A 387 17.93 12.81 1.52
C THR A 387 17.07 12.20 0.43
N GLN A 388 16.10 12.94 -0.08
CA GLN A 388 15.24 12.51 -1.17
C GLN A 388 16.05 12.18 -2.43
N ALA A 389 16.99 13.07 -2.81
CA ALA A 389 17.88 12.85 -3.96
C ALA A 389 18.75 11.61 -3.78
N LEU A 390 19.35 11.46 -2.59
CA LEU A 390 20.23 10.34 -2.27
C LEU A 390 19.48 9.00 -2.33
N ASN A 391 18.30 8.91 -1.72
CA ASN A 391 17.51 7.68 -1.74
C ASN A 391 17.02 7.34 -3.17
N GLY A 392 16.62 8.34 -3.95
CA GLY A 392 16.29 8.15 -5.37
C GLY A 392 17.48 7.62 -6.18
N LEU A 393 18.67 8.16 -5.92
CA LEU A 393 19.92 7.73 -6.56
C LEU A 393 20.29 6.30 -6.15
N ILE A 394 20.30 6.00 -4.85
CA ILE A 394 20.60 4.66 -4.33
C ILE A 394 19.66 3.62 -4.94
N PHE A 395 18.36 3.93 -5.00
CA PHE A 395 17.37 3.03 -5.60
C PHE A 395 17.68 2.79 -7.08
N ALA A 396 17.85 3.85 -7.89
CA ALA A 396 18.13 3.72 -9.32
C ALA A 396 19.44 2.95 -9.61
N VAL A 397 20.49 3.22 -8.83
CA VAL A 397 21.79 2.54 -8.95
C VAL A 397 21.67 1.07 -8.54
N THR A 398 21.01 0.77 -7.42
CA THR A 398 20.80 -0.61 -6.96
C THR A 398 20.06 -1.43 -8.02
N VAL A 399 18.95 -0.92 -8.57
CA VAL A 399 18.22 -1.59 -9.65
C VAL A 399 19.12 -1.83 -10.87
N SER A 400 19.91 -0.83 -11.29
CA SER A 400 20.79 -0.93 -12.44
C SER A 400 21.87 -2.00 -12.23
N ILE A 401 22.53 -2.01 -11.07
CA ILE A 401 23.56 -3.01 -10.73
C ILE A 401 22.97 -4.41 -10.68
N VAL A 402 21.86 -4.60 -10.00
CA VAL A 402 21.19 -5.90 -9.86
C VAL A 402 20.81 -6.46 -11.23
N MET A 403 20.26 -5.63 -12.11
CA MET A 403 19.86 -6.06 -13.45
C MET A 403 21.04 -6.34 -14.37
N LEU A 404 22.12 -5.59 -14.27
CA LEU A 404 23.36 -5.90 -14.99
C LEU A 404 23.96 -7.23 -14.54
N ALA A 405 24.01 -7.47 -13.23
CA ALA A 405 24.50 -8.74 -12.69
C ALA A 405 23.61 -9.93 -13.11
N TYR A 406 22.29 -9.75 -13.07
CA TYR A 406 21.32 -10.76 -13.51
C TYR A 406 21.52 -11.12 -14.99
N ARG A 407 21.61 -10.11 -15.88
CA ARG A 407 21.80 -10.33 -17.31
C ARG A 407 23.13 -11.02 -17.63
N ARG A 408 24.22 -10.67 -16.96
CA ARG A 408 25.53 -11.34 -17.13
C ARG A 408 25.46 -12.82 -16.78
N ARG A 409 24.80 -13.18 -15.64
CA ARG A 409 24.64 -14.58 -15.23
C ARG A 409 23.71 -15.36 -16.16
N ALA A 410 22.67 -14.73 -16.69
CA ALA A 410 21.77 -15.36 -17.66
C ALA A 410 22.49 -15.70 -18.96
N ASN A 411 23.33 -14.79 -19.48
CA ASN A 411 24.11 -15.02 -20.70
C ASN A 411 25.18 -16.11 -20.55
N GLN A 412 25.79 -16.26 -19.35
CA GLN A 412 26.77 -17.31 -19.08
C GLN A 412 26.20 -18.73 -19.00
N ARG A 413 24.87 -18.88 -18.80
CA ARG A 413 24.19 -20.19 -18.78
C ARG A 413 23.73 -20.66 -20.17
N VAL A 414 23.76 -19.79 -21.16
CA VAL A 414 23.39 -20.07 -22.56
C VAL A 414 24.60 -20.45 -23.41
N GLN A 415 25.81 -20.14 -22.92
CA GLN A 415 27.08 -20.63 -23.48
C GLN A 415 27.51 -21.92 -22.78
#